data_5312f8dcc8a49b0490e213f0f3ebaf2c
#
_entry.id   5312f8dcc8a49b0490e213f0f3ebaf2c
#
_cell.length_a   1.000
_cell.length_b   1.000
_cell.length_c   1.000
_cell.angle_alpha   90.00
_cell.angle_beta   90.00
_cell.angle_gamma   90.00
#
_symmetry.space_group_name_H-M   'P 1'
#
loop_
_entity.id
_entity.type
_entity.pdbx_description
1 polymer ?
#
loop_
_entity_poly.entity_id
_entity_poly.type
_entity_poly.pdbx_seq_one_letter_code
_entity_poly.pdbx_strand_id
1 'polypeptide(L)'
;MNKFTNESMYEIINILEKDYKIINKEIIEFEVINPDVFSSSYSGETICLDNINYIYRSYKSWIDLSEKMYCKMLTPLIKSNHTVIIRFKKLDLNDSFHKLKLEKEEKYGENSTFSLINKNEEPEILLTYLESLQNVKIGSKKRVLNLGVNSGEEFELIQKYCSNFHDIEFVGIDYCESAIKVANDKFINNENVIFYSYDINNLEELNLGKFDLIISIGTLQSSNLDFNKIFMNIVQNYLKKDGSMILGFPNSRWVDGEIIYGAKAPNYKFQELSLLFKDAYFCKKYLQQKKFRVTLTGKYYVFLTATSIRKN
;
A
#
# COMPACT_ATOMS: atom_id res chain seq x y z
N MET A 1 0.76 11.30 34.21
CA MET A 1 -0.01 10.61 33.15
C MET A 1 -1.35 11.31 33.04
N ASN A 2 -1.71 11.76 31.84
CA ASN A 2 -2.98 12.43 31.60
C ASN A 2 -4.14 11.43 31.72
N LYS A 3 -5.29 11.90 32.18
CA LYS A 3 -6.56 11.18 32.13
C LYS A 3 -7.54 12.03 31.35
N PHE A 4 -8.05 11.48 30.24
CA PHE A 4 -9.03 12.15 29.41
C PHE A 4 -10.43 11.61 29.71
N THR A 5 -11.35 12.52 29.95
CA THR A 5 -12.73 12.23 30.28
C THR A 5 -13.67 12.84 29.24
N ASN A 6 -13.97 14.14 29.36
CA ASN A 6 -14.90 14.87 28.48
C ASN A 6 -14.20 15.86 27.52
N GLU A 7 -12.86 15.86 27.48
CA GLU A 7 -12.10 16.65 26.54
C GLU A 7 -12.43 16.26 25.10
N SER A 8 -12.55 17.25 24.23
CA SER A 8 -12.68 17.03 22.80
C SER A 8 -11.39 16.42 22.21
N MET A 9 -11.48 15.76 21.06
CA MET A 9 -10.28 15.24 20.38
C MET A 9 -9.29 16.38 20.07
N TYR A 10 -9.78 17.58 19.76
CA TYR A 10 -8.93 18.75 19.51
C TYR A 10 -8.09 19.13 20.76
N GLU A 11 -8.71 19.15 21.94
CA GLU A 11 -8.00 19.44 23.20
C GLU A 11 -6.98 18.36 23.52
N ILE A 12 -7.35 17.07 23.34
CA ILE A 12 -6.46 15.92 23.54
C ILE A 12 -5.24 16.04 22.62
N ILE A 13 -5.44 16.31 21.33
CA ILE A 13 -4.34 16.49 20.37
C ILE A 13 -3.39 17.61 20.84
N ASN A 14 -3.93 18.76 21.23
CA ASN A 14 -3.10 19.88 21.70
C ASN A 14 -2.29 19.54 22.96
N ILE A 15 -2.85 18.75 23.88
CA ILE A 15 -2.14 18.29 25.08
C ILE A 15 -1.04 17.31 24.70
N LEU A 16 -1.36 16.29 23.89
CA LEU A 16 -0.41 15.26 23.49
C LEU A 16 0.72 15.82 22.61
N GLU A 17 0.44 16.78 21.74
CA GLU A 17 1.49 17.44 20.94
C GLU A 17 2.46 18.25 21.77
N LYS A 18 1.99 18.91 22.84
CA LYS A 18 2.87 19.57 23.80
C LYS A 18 3.74 18.56 24.53
N ASP A 19 3.13 17.49 25.02
CA ASP A 19 3.84 16.41 25.69
C ASP A 19 4.86 15.76 24.74
N TYR A 20 4.49 15.54 23.49
CA TYR A 20 5.36 14.98 22.46
C TYR A 20 6.62 15.81 22.20
N LYS A 21 6.49 17.15 22.19
CA LYS A 21 7.60 18.07 21.94
C LYS A 21 8.49 18.28 23.17
N ILE A 22 7.90 18.28 24.37
CA ILE A 22 8.59 18.63 25.61
C ILE A 22 9.20 17.40 26.28
N ILE A 23 8.51 16.25 26.24
CA ILE A 23 8.91 15.05 26.95
C ILE A 23 9.74 14.18 26.01
N ASN A 24 11.04 14.03 26.32
CA ASN A 24 11.94 13.12 25.61
C ASN A 24 11.65 11.64 25.96
N LYS A 25 10.36 11.28 26.08
CA LYS A 25 9.93 9.90 26.35
C LYS A 25 9.65 9.17 25.04
N GLU A 26 10.10 7.95 24.97
CA GLU A 26 9.85 7.05 23.85
C GLU A 26 8.36 6.65 23.77
N ILE A 27 7.70 6.53 24.93
CA ILE A 27 6.28 6.13 25.03
C ILE A 27 5.47 7.24 25.69
N ILE A 28 4.35 7.61 25.07
CA ILE A 28 3.32 8.51 25.57
C ILE A 28 2.19 7.65 26.12
N GLU A 29 1.80 7.90 27.37
CA GLU A 29 0.74 7.14 28.04
C GLU A 29 -0.34 8.08 28.58
N PHE A 30 -1.61 7.68 28.40
CA PHE A 30 -2.75 8.39 28.94
C PHE A 30 -3.94 7.44 29.21
N GLU A 31 -4.76 7.79 30.19
CA GLU A 31 -5.93 7.00 30.58
C GLU A 31 -7.18 7.50 29.87
N VAL A 32 -8.00 6.57 29.38
CA VAL A 32 -9.29 6.83 28.73
C VAL A 32 -10.32 5.78 29.16
N ILE A 33 -11.60 6.03 28.85
CA ILE A 33 -12.66 5.01 29.01
C ILE A 33 -12.29 3.79 28.12
N ASN A 34 -12.55 2.58 28.64
CA ASN A 34 -12.24 1.33 27.94
C ASN A 34 -13.21 1.10 26.77
N PRO A 35 -12.73 1.13 25.51
CA PRO A 35 -13.61 0.92 24.36
C PRO A 35 -14.29 -0.44 24.32
N ASP A 36 -13.68 -1.49 24.86
CA ASP A 36 -14.24 -2.85 24.82
C ASP A 36 -15.47 -3.01 25.72
N VAL A 37 -15.53 -2.24 26.83
CA VAL A 37 -16.67 -2.28 27.76
C VAL A 37 -17.90 -1.59 27.14
N PHE A 38 -17.70 -0.65 26.24
CA PHE A 38 -18.74 0.18 25.63
C PHE A 38 -18.77 0.01 24.10
N SER A 39 -18.56 -1.20 23.61
CA SER A 39 -18.35 -1.52 22.20
C SER A 39 -19.53 -1.17 21.26
N SER A 40 -20.72 -0.91 21.79
CA SER A 40 -21.90 -0.47 21.02
C SER A 40 -22.03 1.03 20.88
N SER A 41 -21.13 1.82 21.50
CA SER A 41 -21.19 3.28 21.46
C SER A 41 -20.50 3.85 20.22
N TYR A 42 -20.94 5.04 19.81
CA TYR A 42 -20.35 5.77 18.70
C TYR A 42 -19.31 6.79 19.19
N SER A 43 -18.23 7.00 18.42
CA SER A 43 -17.23 8.04 18.76
C SER A 43 -17.90 9.41 18.91
N GLY A 44 -17.70 10.02 20.08
CA GLY A 44 -18.32 11.28 20.47
C GLY A 44 -19.51 11.14 21.41
N GLU A 45 -20.02 9.94 21.63
CA GLU A 45 -21.09 9.67 22.61
C GLU A 45 -20.58 9.92 24.04
N THR A 46 -21.44 10.52 24.87
CA THR A 46 -21.14 10.79 26.28
C THR A 46 -21.63 9.63 27.15
N ILE A 47 -20.73 9.05 27.93
CA ILE A 47 -20.99 7.97 28.88
C ILE A 47 -20.75 8.52 30.28
N CYS A 48 -21.79 8.45 31.14
CA CYS A 48 -21.68 8.86 32.55
C CYS A 48 -21.33 7.63 33.42
N LEU A 49 -20.22 7.68 34.12
CA LEU A 49 -19.76 6.66 35.08
C LEU A 49 -19.34 7.37 36.38
N ASP A 50 -19.90 6.94 37.50
CA ASP A 50 -19.57 7.49 38.80
C ASP A 50 -19.64 9.03 38.85
N ASN A 51 -20.65 9.60 38.22
CA ASN A 51 -20.86 11.06 38.05
C ASN A 51 -19.77 11.77 37.25
N ILE A 52 -18.95 11.05 36.49
CA ILE A 52 -17.96 11.58 35.55
C ILE A 52 -18.44 11.32 34.13
N ASN A 53 -18.48 12.35 33.31
CA ASN A 53 -18.78 12.22 31.89
C ASN A 53 -17.52 11.90 31.10
N TYR A 54 -17.59 10.85 30.31
CA TYR A 54 -16.54 10.44 29.38
C TYR A 54 -17.06 10.56 27.95
N ILE A 55 -16.22 11.06 27.04
CA ILE A 55 -16.50 10.97 25.61
C ILE A 55 -15.90 9.67 25.08
N TYR A 56 -16.78 8.79 24.58
CA TYR A 56 -16.37 7.52 23.98
C TYR A 56 -15.58 7.73 22.68
N ARG A 57 -14.54 6.94 22.50
CA ARG A 57 -13.77 6.81 21.26
C ARG A 57 -13.31 5.36 21.10
N SER A 58 -13.53 4.78 19.92
CA SER A 58 -13.11 3.40 19.65
C SER A 58 -11.58 3.29 19.59
N TYR A 59 -11.05 2.07 19.70
CA TYR A 59 -9.62 1.83 19.46
C TYR A 59 -9.18 2.30 18.07
N LYS A 60 -10.07 2.21 17.07
CA LYS A 60 -9.78 2.74 15.73
C LYS A 60 -9.43 4.23 15.74
N SER A 61 -10.14 5.03 16.52
CA SER A 61 -9.84 6.47 16.67
C SER A 61 -8.46 6.71 17.29
N TRP A 62 -8.07 5.90 18.25
CA TRP A 62 -6.75 5.99 18.89
C TRP A 62 -5.62 5.52 17.97
N ILE A 63 -5.85 4.46 17.19
CA ILE A 63 -4.91 3.99 16.16
C ILE A 63 -4.70 5.10 15.11
N ASP A 64 -5.78 5.71 14.60
CA ASP A 64 -5.69 6.79 13.62
C ASP A 64 -4.92 8.00 14.18
N LEU A 65 -5.13 8.33 15.47
CA LEU A 65 -4.37 9.39 16.13
C LEU A 65 -2.89 9.03 16.25
N SER A 66 -2.55 7.80 16.63
CA SER A 66 -1.15 7.36 16.73
C SER A 66 -0.44 7.47 15.40
N GLU A 67 -1.07 7.02 14.28
CA GLU A 67 -0.52 7.18 12.93
C GLU A 67 -0.24 8.65 12.59
N LYS A 68 -1.20 9.55 12.89
CA LYS A 68 -1.04 10.99 12.61
C LYS A 68 0.06 11.66 13.43
N MET A 69 0.36 11.09 14.59
CA MET A 69 1.46 11.53 15.46
C MET A 69 2.78 10.82 15.17
N TYR A 70 2.86 10.01 14.13
CA TYR A 70 4.01 9.14 13.83
C TYR A 70 4.40 8.26 15.01
N CYS A 71 3.40 7.61 15.59
CA CYS A 71 3.54 6.65 16.68
C CYS A 71 2.91 5.32 16.30
N LYS A 72 3.40 4.26 16.94
CA LYS A 72 2.76 2.94 16.98
C LYS A 72 1.92 2.83 18.25
N MET A 73 0.66 2.45 18.12
CA MET A 73 -0.16 2.12 19.28
C MET A 73 0.27 0.74 19.81
N LEU A 74 0.72 0.71 21.05
CA LEU A 74 1.00 -0.55 21.75
C LEU A 74 -0.29 -1.11 22.36
N THR A 75 -0.26 -2.38 22.75
CA THR A 75 -1.38 -3.02 23.45
C THR A 75 -1.78 -2.19 24.67
N PRO A 76 -3.05 -1.74 24.78
CA PRO A 76 -3.54 -1.00 25.94
C PRO A 76 -3.41 -1.81 27.23
N LEU A 77 -3.21 -1.13 28.35
CA LEU A 77 -3.17 -1.75 29.66
C LEU A 77 -4.49 -1.49 30.41
N ILE A 78 -5.08 -2.51 30.98
CA ILE A 78 -6.28 -2.35 31.82
C ILE A 78 -5.87 -1.57 33.07
N LYS A 79 -6.57 -0.45 33.34
CA LYS A 79 -6.35 0.40 34.52
C LYS A 79 -7.40 0.13 35.60
N SER A 80 -8.64 -0.04 35.17
CA SER A 80 -9.79 -0.36 36.05
C SER A 80 -10.84 -1.16 35.24
N ASN A 81 -11.98 -1.45 35.88
CA ASN A 81 -13.09 -2.12 35.17
C ASN A 81 -13.62 -1.31 33.98
N HIS A 82 -13.41 0.01 33.95
CA HIS A 82 -14.01 0.91 32.98
C HIS A 82 -12.98 1.77 32.22
N THR A 83 -11.69 1.69 32.56
CA THR A 83 -10.65 2.50 31.94
C THR A 83 -9.44 1.69 31.53
N VAL A 84 -8.75 2.17 30.48
CA VAL A 84 -7.50 1.62 29.97
C VAL A 84 -6.45 2.71 29.79
N ILE A 85 -5.19 2.32 29.81
CA ILE A 85 -4.07 3.17 29.44
C ILE A 85 -3.75 2.92 27.97
N ILE A 86 -3.95 3.94 27.15
CA ILE A 86 -3.48 3.97 25.76
C ILE A 86 -2.00 4.32 25.77
N ARG A 87 -1.23 3.65 24.89
CA ARG A 87 0.22 3.76 24.86
C ARG A 87 0.67 3.98 23.42
N PHE A 88 1.34 5.09 23.15
CA PHE A 88 1.88 5.46 21.86
C PHE A 88 3.41 5.41 21.91
N LYS A 89 4.02 4.49 21.19
CA LYS A 89 5.48 4.44 20.99
C LYS A 89 5.84 5.31 19.79
N LYS A 90 6.79 6.22 19.97
CA LYS A 90 7.30 7.05 18.87
C LYS A 90 8.03 6.19 17.84
N LEU A 91 7.79 6.46 16.57
CA LEU A 91 8.51 5.82 15.47
C LEU A 91 9.83 6.58 15.19
N ASP A 92 10.88 5.86 14.90
CA ASP A 92 12.10 6.47 14.36
C ASP A 92 11.88 6.82 12.88
N LEU A 93 11.67 8.10 12.61
CA LEU A 93 11.46 8.62 11.26
C LEU A 93 12.71 8.48 10.35
N ASN A 94 13.86 8.08 10.92
CA ASN A 94 15.06 7.78 10.14
C ASN A 94 15.13 6.30 9.74
N ASP A 95 14.43 5.43 10.45
CA ASP A 95 14.31 4.02 10.11
C ASP A 95 13.27 3.83 9.00
N SER A 96 13.73 4.01 7.77
CA SER A 96 12.93 3.76 6.56
C SER A 96 13.89 3.32 5.45
N PHE A 97 13.56 2.24 4.75
CA PHE A 97 14.35 1.75 3.61
C PHE A 97 14.56 2.83 2.52
N HIS A 98 13.70 3.85 2.46
CA HIS A 98 13.86 4.98 1.56
C HIS A 98 15.03 5.92 1.90
N LYS A 99 15.52 5.88 3.15
CA LYS A 99 16.63 6.72 3.60
C LYS A 99 17.99 5.99 3.59
N LEU A 100 18.00 4.68 3.39
CA LEU A 100 19.22 3.92 3.27
C LEU A 100 20.00 4.36 2.01
N LYS A 101 21.32 4.57 2.18
CA LYS A 101 22.24 4.89 1.08
C LYS A 101 22.66 3.57 0.40
N LEU A 102 21.74 2.87 -0.19
CA LEU A 102 22.03 1.74 -1.07
C LEU A 102 22.18 2.23 -2.51
N GLU A 103 22.94 1.48 -3.30
CA GLU A 103 22.94 1.68 -4.74
C GLU A 103 21.51 1.61 -5.27
N LYS A 104 21.21 2.44 -6.27
CA LYS A 104 19.84 2.64 -6.76
C LYS A 104 19.20 1.33 -7.24
N GLU A 105 20.02 0.43 -7.74
CA GLU A 105 19.67 -0.88 -8.27
C GLU A 105 19.28 -1.85 -7.17
N GLU A 106 19.99 -1.86 -6.04
CA GLU A 106 19.78 -2.79 -4.92
C GLU A 106 18.81 -2.25 -3.85
N LYS A 107 18.27 -1.04 -4.03
CA LYS A 107 17.34 -0.41 -3.07
C LYS A 107 16.11 -1.27 -2.74
N TYR A 108 15.67 -2.06 -3.69
CA TYR A 108 14.53 -2.98 -3.59
C TYR A 108 14.94 -4.44 -3.74
N GLY A 109 16.24 -4.73 -3.70
CA GLY A 109 16.82 -6.04 -3.89
C GLY A 109 16.86 -6.90 -2.62
N GLU A 110 17.38 -8.10 -2.77
CA GLU A 110 17.46 -9.14 -1.72
C GLU A 110 18.16 -8.65 -0.44
N ASN A 111 19.20 -7.82 -0.58
CA ASN A 111 20.00 -7.32 0.55
C ASN A 111 19.47 -6.01 1.14
N SER A 112 18.32 -5.53 0.70
CA SER A 112 17.70 -4.31 1.21
C SER A 112 16.73 -4.59 2.36
N THR A 113 16.47 -3.59 3.20
CA THR A 113 15.41 -3.67 4.22
C THR A 113 14.02 -3.88 3.58
N PHE A 114 13.86 -3.49 2.31
CA PHE A 114 12.61 -3.70 1.57
C PHE A 114 12.29 -5.19 1.37
N SER A 115 13.29 -6.06 1.25
CA SER A 115 13.09 -7.51 1.09
C SER A 115 12.42 -8.17 2.30
N LEU A 116 12.44 -7.51 3.46
CA LEU A 116 11.75 -7.96 4.67
C LEU A 116 10.25 -7.63 4.67
N ILE A 117 9.80 -6.77 3.74
CA ILE A 117 8.41 -6.32 3.66
C ILE A 117 7.64 -7.24 2.71
N ASN A 118 6.70 -8.00 3.25
CA ASN A 118 5.72 -8.74 2.46
C ASN A 118 4.38 -7.98 2.47
N LYS A 119 4.05 -7.34 1.36
CA LYS A 119 2.81 -6.56 1.22
C LYS A 119 1.54 -7.43 1.32
N ASN A 120 1.66 -8.73 1.04
CA ASN A 120 0.54 -9.66 1.13
C ASN A 120 0.19 -10.02 2.58
N GLU A 121 1.05 -9.68 3.57
CA GLU A 121 0.73 -9.78 4.99
C GLU A 121 -0.02 -8.55 5.53
N GLU A 122 -0.23 -7.53 4.70
CA GLU A 122 -1.08 -6.38 5.02
C GLU A 122 -2.50 -6.61 4.48
N PRO A 123 -3.49 -6.92 5.35
CA PRO A 123 -4.82 -7.36 4.91
C PRO A 123 -5.54 -6.37 3.99
N GLU A 124 -5.34 -5.06 4.18
CA GLU A 124 -5.95 -4.04 3.34
C GLU A 124 -5.36 -4.06 1.91
N ILE A 125 -4.04 -4.23 1.79
CA ILE A 125 -3.38 -4.34 0.48
C ILE A 125 -3.80 -5.64 -0.20
N LEU A 126 -3.72 -6.76 0.53
CA LEU A 126 -4.07 -8.08 0.03
C LEU A 126 -5.50 -8.14 -0.50
N LEU A 127 -6.48 -7.72 0.32
CA LEU A 127 -7.91 -7.80 -0.05
C LEU A 127 -8.24 -6.89 -1.23
N THR A 128 -7.66 -5.68 -1.28
CA THR A 128 -7.86 -4.77 -2.41
C THR A 128 -7.23 -5.29 -3.69
N TYR A 129 -6.07 -5.94 -3.60
CA TYR A 129 -5.45 -6.56 -4.78
C TYR A 129 -6.25 -7.77 -5.26
N LEU A 130 -6.76 -8.63 -4.36
CA LEU A 130 -7.66 -9.74 -4.70
C LEU A 130 -8.95 -9.25 -5.38
N GLU A 131 -9.56 -8.17 -4.87
CA GLU A 131 -10.69 -7.50 -5.53
C GLU A 131 -10.33 -7.04 -6.95
N SER A 132 -9.14 -6.47 -7.12
CA SER A 132 -8.65 -6.03 -8.43
C SER A 132 -8.47 -7.20 -9.40
N LEU A 133 -7.91 -8.34 -8.94
CA LEU A 133 -7.77 -9.57 -9.72
C LEU A 133 -9.13 -10.16 -10.12
N GLN A 134 -10.11 -10.12 -9.22
CA GLN A 134 -11.48 -10.53 -9.48
C GLN A 134 -12.13 -9.62 -10.54
N ASN A 135 -12.01 -8.31 -10.41
CA ASN A 135 -12.57 -7.32 -11.33
C ASN A 135 -12.03 -7.48 -12.75
N VAL A 136 -10.74 -7.81 -12.92
CA VAL A 136 -10.15 -8.08 -14.25
C VAL A 136 -10.41 -9.51 -14.73
N LYS A 137 -11.02 -10.37 -13.91
CA LYS A 137 -11.27 -11.80 -14.21
C LYS A 137 -9.97 -12.52 -14.58
N ILE A 138 -9.02 -12.53 -13.66
CA ILE A 138 -7.66 -13.08 -13.89
C ILE A 138 -7.68 -14.47 -14.53
N GLY A 139 -8.55 -15.38 -14.09
CA GLY A 139 -8.67 -16.73 -14.65
C GLY A 139 -9.10 -16.80 -16.12
N SER A 140 -9.55 -15.69 -16.71
CA SER A 140 -9.89 -15.61 -18.15
C SER A 140 -8.72 -15.10 -19.02
N LYS A 141 -7.60 -14.72 -18.41
CA LYS A 141 -6.44 -14.16 -19.12
C LYS A 141 -5.56 -15.27 -19.66
N LYS A 142 -4.80 -14.98 -20.73
CA LYS A 142 -3.85 -15.91 -21.32
C LYS A 142 -2.41 -15.43 -21.19
N ARG A 143 -2.19 -14.09 -21.20
CA ARG A 143 -0.87 -13.50 -21.09
C ARG A 143 -0.91 -12.34 -20.12
N VAL A 144 -0.10 -12.36 -19.09
CA VAL A 144 0.00 -11.36 -18.03
C VAL A 144 1.41 -10.78 -18.01
N LEU A 145 1.51 -9.44 -18.01
CA LEU A 145 2.76 -8.71 -17.82
C LEU A 145 2.73 -8.02 -16.46
N ASN A 146 3.78 -8.18 -15.66
CA ASN A 146 4.00 -7.39 -14.46
C ASN A 146 5.26 -6.53 -14.59
N LEU A 147 5.12 -5.22 -14.46
CA LEU A 147 6.20 -4.23 -14.50
C LEU A 147 6.55 -3.79 -13.08
N GLY A 148 7.79 -4.04 -12.67
CA GLY A 148 8.27 -3.90 -11.31
C GLY A 148 7.84 -5.08 -10.43
N VAL A 149 8.07 -6.29 -10.95
CA VAL A 149 7.61 -7.53 -10.32
C VAL A 149 8.37 -7.88 -9.04
N ASN A 150 9.51 -7.23 -8.79
CA ASN A 150 10.42 -7.51 -7.67
C ASN A 150 10.67 -9.04 -7.51
N SER A 151 10.45 -9.61 -6.34
CA SER A 151 10.62 -11.05 -6.05
C SER A 151 9.41 -11.92 -6.42
N GLY A 152 8.46 -11.40 -7.22
CA GLY A 152 7.33 -12.17 -7.75
C GLY A 152 6.13 -12.32 -6.83
N GLU A 153 5.97 -11.49 -5.80
CA GLU A 153 4.90 -11.60 -4.79
C GLU A 153 3.50 -11.52 -5.40
N GLU A 154 3.30 -10.68 -6.42
CA GLU A 154 2.02 -10.58 -7.13
C GLU A 154 1.66 -11.88 -7.85
N PHE A 155 2.65 -12.55 -8.46
CA PHE A 155 2.44 -13.83 -9.14
C PHE A 155 2.22 -14.97 -8.14
N GLU A 156 2.93 -14.96 -7.01
CA GLU A 156 2.72 -15.93 -5.93
C GLU A 156 1.28 -15.88 -5.41
N LEU A 157 0.72 -14.69 -5.23
CA LEU A 157 -0.67 -14.53 -4.83
C LEU A 157 -1.63 -15.03 -5.93
N ILE A 158 -1.36 -14.70 -7.21
CA ILE A 158 -2.19 -15.19 -8.32
C ILE A 158 -2.13 -16.73 -8.38
N GLN A 159 -0.98 -17.34 -8.16
CA GLN A 159 -0.83 -18.81 -8.12
C GLN A 159 -1.70 -19.44 -7.01
N LYS A 160 -1.75 -18.83 -5.83
CA LYS A 160 -2.60 -19.28 -4.72
C LYS A 160 -4.10 -19.06 -4.99
N TYR A 161 -4.44 -17.99 -5.69
CA TYR A 161 -5.82 -17.58 -5.93
C TYR A 161 -6.47 -18.23 -7.14
N CYS A 162 -5.71 -18.47 -8.22
CA CYS A 162 -6.21 -18.85 -9.54
C CYS A 162 -5.96 -20.34 -9.84
N SER A 163 -7.01 -21.16 -9.90
CA SER A 163 -6.90 -22.59 -10.11
C SER A 163 -6.28 -22.97 -11.47
N ASN A 164 -6.40 -22.10 -12.47
CA ASN A 164 -5.84 -22.31 -13.81
C ASN A 164 -4.56 -21.48 -14.05
N PHE A 165 -3.77 -21.24 -13.01
CA PHE A 165 -2.51 -20.47 -13.09
C PHE A 165 -1.57 -21.02 -14.19
N HIS A 166 -1.46 -22.33 -14.32
CA HIS A 166 -0.58 -22.97 -15.29
C HIS A 166 -1.00 -22.80 -16.75
N ASP A 167 -2.25 -22.39 -17.01
CA ASP A 167 -2.76 -22.10 -18.36
C ASP A 167 -2.51 -20.67 -18.82
N ILE A 168 -1.89 -19.84 -17.97
CA ILE A 168 -1.63 -18.42 -18.19
C ILE A 168 -0.13 -18.21 -18.31
N GLU A 169 0.31 -17.54 -19.36
CA GLU A 169 1.71 -17.09 -19.52
C GLU A 169 1.94 -15.83 -18.67
N PHE A 170 2.93 -15.86 -17.80
CA PHE A 170 3.34 -14.74 -16.95
C PHE A 170 4.71 -14.23 -17.36
N VAL A 171 4.81 -12.93 -17.57
CA VAL A 171 6.07 -12.22 -17.82
C VAL A 171 6.26 -11.18 -16.73
N GLY A 172 7.34 -11.29 -15.95
CA GLY A 172 7.73 -10.35 -14.91
C GLY A 172 8.97 -9.57 -15.32
N ILE A 173 8.97 -8.26 -15.12
CA ILE A 173 10.11 -7.40 -15.41
C ILE A 173 10.44 -6.55 -14.20
N ASP A 174 11.70 -6.57 -13.79
CA ASP A 174 12.24 -5.66 -12.79
C ASP A 174 13.66 -5.27 -13.15
N TYR A 175 14.09 -4.09 -12.71
CA TYR A 175 15.45 -3.61 -12.93
C TYR A 175 16.46 -4.27 -11.99
N CYS A 176 16.00 -4.73 -10.81
CA CYS A 176 16.84 -5.30 -9.76
C CYS A 176 17.16 -6.78 -10.04
N GLU A 177 18.41 -7.07 -10.40
CA GLU A 177 18.87 -8.41 -10.73
C GLU A 177 18.73 -9.38 -9.55
N SER A 178 19.06 -8.95 -8.32
CA SER A 178 18.97 -9.80 -7.12
C SER A 178 17.53 -10.19 -6.81
N ALA A 179 16.55 -9.27 -6.99
CA ALA A 179 15.14 -9.55 -6.83
C ALA A 179 14.64 -10.55 -7.89
N ILE A 180 15.04 -10.38 -9.15
CA ILE A 180 14.70 -11.31 -10.25
C ILE A 180 15.27 -12.70 -9.99
N LYS A 181 16.47 -12.81 -9.42
CA LYS A 181 17.04 -14.11 -9.03
C LYS A 181 16.14 -14.80 -8.00
N VAL A 182 15.69 -14.10 -6.96
CA VAL A 182 14.76 -14.63 -5.97
C VAL A 182 13.44 -15.06 -6.63
N ALA A 183 12.92 -14.26 -7.58
CA ALA A 183 11.71 -14.62 -8.31
C ALA A 183 11.89 -15.90 -9.14
N ASN A 184 13.00 -16.02 -9.86
CA ASN A 184 13.32 -17.25 -10.63
C ASN A 184 13.39 -18.49 -9.72
N ASP A 185 14.03 -18.37 -8.56
CA ASP A 185 14.14 -19.48 -7.60
C ASP A 185 12.77 -19.91 -7.06
N LYS A 186 11.88 -18.95 -6.76
CA LYS A 186 10.51 -19.23 -6.32
C LYS A 186 9.67 -19.95 -7.38
N PHE A 187 9.84 -19.60 -8.64
CA PHE A 187 9.03 -20.12 -9.74
C PHE A 187 9.76 -21.15 -10.61
N ILE A 188 10.85 -21.75 -10.11
CA ILE A 188 11.70 -22.68 -10.85
C ILE A 188 10.94 -23.87 -11.46
N ASN A 189 9.81 -24.28 -10.88
CA ASN A 189 8.96 -25.37 -11.36
C ASN A 189 7.78 -24.88 -12.22
N ASN A 190 7.72 -23.60 -12.58
CA ASN A 190 6.61 -22.99 -13.30
C ASN A 190 7.05 -22.57 -14.71
N GLU A 191 6.99 -23.47 -15.69
CA GLU A 191 7.39 -23.20 -17.08
C GLU A 191 6.61 -22.06 -17.75
N ASN A 192 5.44 -21.71 -17.22
CA ASN A 192 4.57 -20.65 -17.70
C ASN A 192 4.93 -19.25 -17.14
N VAL A 193 6.00 -19.14 -16.33
CA VAL A 193 6.46 -17.88 -15.71
C VAL A 193 7.87 -17.56 -16.16
N ILE A 194 8.06 -16.37 -16.69
CA ILE A 194 9.37 -15.88 -17.18
C ILE A 194 9.67 -14.54 -16.56
N PHE A 195 10.89 -14.35 -16.08
CA PHE A 195 11.36 -13.09 -15.52
C PHE A 195 12.53 -12.51 -16.31
N TYR A 196 12.53 -11.17 -16.45
CA TYR A 196 13.62 -10.41 -17.07
C TYR A 196 14.15 -9.36 -16.10
N SER A 197 15.45 -9.35 -15.86
CA SER A 197 16.14 -8.21 -15.25
C SER A 197 16.37 -7.17 -16.34
N TYR A 198 15.49 -6.15 -16.41
CA TYR A 198 15.50 -5.21 -17.54
C TYR A 198 14.93 -3.84 -17.20
N ASP A 199 15.45 -2.79 -17.87
CA ASP A 199 14.94 -1.44 -17.71
C ASP A 199 13.63 -1.25 -18.49
N ILE A 200 12.57 -0.85 -17.78
CA ILE A 200 11.25 -0.55 -18.36
C ILE A 200 11.32 0.56 -19.44
N ASN A 201 12.33 1.42 -19.40
CA ASN A 201 12.54 2.43 -20.45
C ASN A 201 12.84 1.81 -21.82
N ASN A 202 13.33 0.58 -21.89
CA ASN A 202 13.81 -0.09 -23.10
C ASN A 202 12.98 -1.34 -23.45
N LEU A 203 11.71 -1.41 -23.03
CA LEU A 203 10.84 -2.59 -23.23
C LEU A 203 10.74 -3.06 -24.69
N GLU A 204 10.88 -2.17 -25.66
CA GLU A 204 10.81 -2.49 -27.08
C GLU A 204 11.87 -3.51 -27.54
N GLU A 205 13.02 -3.53 -26.90
CA GLU A 205 14.10 -4.45 -27.24
C GLU A 205 13.74 -5.91 -26.93
N LEU A 206 12.83 -6.15 -25.96
CA LEU A 206 12.39 -7.49 -25.59
C LEU A 206 11.37 -8.12 -26.55
N ASN A 207 10.78 -7.33 -27.45
CA ASN A 207 9.80 -7.81 -28.45
C ASN A 207 8.64 -8.65 -27.85
N LEU A 208 8.13 -8.28 -26.69
CA LEU A 208 7.20 -9.07 -25.89
C LEU A 208 5.81 -9.25 -26.51
N GLY A 209 5.40 -8.42 -27.46
CA GLY A 209 4.04 -8.41 -27.99
C GLY A 209 3.01 -7.85 -27.01
N LYS A 210 1.73 -8.27 -27.14
CA LYS A 210 0.62 -7.72 -26.36
C LYS A 210 0.07 -8.69 -25.33
N PHE A 211 -0.43 -8.15 -24.22
CA PHE A 211 -0.92 -8.86 -23.06
C PHE A 211 -2.41 -8.63 -22.81
N ASP A 212 -3.07 -9.64 -22.22
CA ASP A 212 -4.47 -9.58 -21.79
C ASP A 212 -4.62 -8.79 -20.47
N LEU A 213 -3.57 -8.83 -19.64
CA LEU A 213 -3.50 -8.07 -18.39
C LEU A 213 -2.11 -7.49 -18.23
N ILE A 214 -2.05 -6.23 -17.81
CA ILE A 214 -0.82 -5.57 -17.35
C ILE A 214 -1.01 -5.16 -15.91
N ILE A 215 -0.04 -5.52 -15.06
CA ILE A 215 0.04 -5.18 -13.65
C ILE A 215 1.26 -4.30 -13.43
N SER A 216 1.12 -3.24 -12.61
CA SER A 216 2.26 -2.47 -12.12
C SER A 216 1.91 -1.80 -10.80
N ILE A 217 2.54 -2.22 -9.71
CA ILE A 217 2.23 -1.77 -8.35
C ILE A 217 3.42 -1.03 -7.76
N GLY A 218 3.31 0.30 -7.64
CA GLY A 218 4.34 1.16 -7.04
C GLY A 218 5.56 1.45 -7.92
N THR A 219 5.58 1.03 -9.18
CA THR A 219 6.77 1.10 -10.06
C THR A 219 6.78 2.30 -10.98
N LEU A 220 5.67 2.58 -11.65
CA LEU A 220 5.62 3.64 -12.68
C LEU A 220 5.89 5.05 -12.11
N GLN A 221 5.78 5.24 -10.80
CA GLN A 221 6.10 6.49 -10.10
C GLN A 221 7.59 6.64 -9.73
N SER A 222 8.44 5.73 -10.17
CA SER A 222 9.88 5.81 -9.92
C SER A 222 10.49 7.05 -10.58
N SER A 223 11.42 7.70 -9.87
CA SER A 223 11.97 9.01 -10.27
C SER A 223 12.78 9.00 -11.57
N ASN A 224 13.18 7.83 -12.05
CA ASN A 224 13.92 7.61 -13.29
C ASN A 224 13.02 7.37 -14.51
N LEU A 225 11.69 7.37 -14.32
CA LEU A 225 10.71 7.13 -15.36
C LEU A 225 9.98 8.42 -15.73
N ASP A 226 9.79 8.68 -17.03
CA ASP A 226 8.78 9.63 -17.49
C ASP A 226 7.41 8.94 -17.44
N PHE A 227 6.74 9.11 -16.30
CA PHE A 227 5.48 8.45 -16.01
C PHE A 227 4.47 8.52 -17.15
N ASN A 228 4.19 9.71 -17.65
CA ASN A 228 3.15 9.88 -18.67
C ASN A 228 3.54 9.19 -19.99
N LYS A 229 4.78 9.35 -20.42
CA LYS A 229 5.29 8.76 -21.66
C LYS A 229 5.28 7.23 -21.60
N ILE A 230 5.82 6.68 -20.51
CA ILE A 230 5.88 5.22 -20.31
C ILE A 230 4.50 4.62 -20.19
N PHE A 231 3.60 5.22 -19.39
CA PHE A 231 2.24 4.73 -19.26
C PHE A 231 1.49 4.71 -20.60
N MET A 232 1.59 5.80 -21.38
CA MET A 232 0.97 5.83 -22.71
C MET A 232 1.55 4.78 -23.66
N ASN A 233 2.88 4.59 -23.64
CA ASN A 233 3.56 3.55 -24.42
C ASN A 233 3.07 2.14 -24.06
N ILE A 234 2.97 1.84 -22.75
CA ILE A 234 2.46 0.55 -22.24
C ILE A 234 1.05 0.29 -22.77
N VAL A 235 0.15 1.26 -22.63
CA VAL A 235 -1.25 1.11 -23.06
C VAL A 235 -1.39 0.94 -24.58
N GLN A 236 -0.55 1.61 -25.38
CA GLN A 236 -0.65 1.58 -26.84
C GLN A 236 -0.02 0.33 -27.45
N ASN A 237 1.15 -0.05 -26.95
CA ASN A 237 1.99 -1.05 -27.59
C ASN A 237 1.90 -2.43 -26.95
N TYR A 238 1.64 -2.51 -25.63
CA TYR A 238 1.66 -3.79 -24.90
C TYR A 238 0.29 -4.24 -24.40
N LEU A 239 -0.70 -3.36 -24.25
CA LEU A 239 -2.03 -3.76 -23.83
C LEU A 239 -2.90 -4.14 -25.04
N LYS A 240 -3.56 -5.31 -24.99
CA LYS A 240 -4.60 -5.65 -25.98
C LYS A 240 -5.78 -4.71 -25.88
N LYS A 241 -6.51 -4.48 -26.99
CA LYS A 241 -7.69 -3.60 -27.02
C LYS A 241 -8.82 -4.06 -26.11
N ASP A 242 -8.96 -5.34 -25.92
CA ASP A 242 -9.89 -6.03 -25.02
C ASP A 242 -9.26 -6.43 -23.67
N GLY A 243 -8.02 -6.06 -23.46
CA GLY A 243 -7.26 -6.35 -22.25
C GLY A 243 -7.75 -5.64 -20.99
N SER A 244 -6.99 -5.79 -19.93
CA SER A 244 -7.24 -5.19 -18.61
C SER A 244 -5.94 -4.67 -18.00
N MET A 245 -6.05 -3.79 -17.02
CA MET A 245 -4.88 -3.23 -16.33
C MET A 245 -5.15 -3.09 -14.84
N ILE A 246 -4.15 -3.38 -14.01
CA ILE A 246 -4.11 -3.09 -12.58
C ILE A 246 -2.90 -2.19 -12.32
N LEU A 247 -3.12 -1.00 -11.79
CA LEU A 247 -2.07 -0.10 -11.35
C LEU A 247 -2.21 0.15 -9.85
N GLY A 248 -1.10 0.10 -9.12
CA GLY A 248 -1.04 0.44 -7.71
C GLY A 248 -0.25 1.73 -7.48
N PHE A 249 -0.86 2.74 -6.87
CA PHE A 249 -0.22 4.00 -6.51
C PHE A 249 0.04 4.03 -5.00
N PRO A 250 1.30 4.08 -4.53
CA PRO A 250 1.61 4.10 -3.11
C PRO A 250 0.98 5.29 -2.40
N ASN A 251 0.15 5.04 -1.40
CA ASN A 251 -0.48 6.03 -0.53
C ASN A 251 -0.09 5.81 0.95
N SER A 252 1.03 5.16 1.14
CA SER A 252 1.61 4.84 2.44
C SER A 252 3.13 4.78 2.34
N ARG A 253 3.78 4.70 3.49
CA ARG A 253 5.21 4.41 3.59
C ARG A 253 5.48 3.55 4.82
N TRP A 254 6.57 2.82 4.78
CA TRP A 254 7.07 2.05 5.91
C TRP A 254 8.06 2.88 6.71
N VAL A 255 7.85 2.95 8.02
CA VAL A 255 8.71 3.68 8.96
C VAL A 255 8.79 2.85 10.24
N ASP A 256 10.01 2.48 10.66
CA ASP A 256 10.26 1.73 11.90
C ASP A 256 9.34 0.48 12.02
N GLY A 257 9.23 -0.28 10.93
CA GLY A 257 8.40 -1.49 10.82
C GLY A 257 6.89 -1.27 10.70
N GLU A 258 6.40 -0.02 10.74
CA GLU A 258 4.97 0.28 10.62
C GLU A 258 4.60 0.88 9.26
N ILE A 259 3.42 0.50 8.75
CA ILE A 259 2.87 1.13 7.55
C ILE A 259 2.06 2.37 7.92
N ILE A 260 2.47 3.53 7.41
CA ILE A 260 1.85 4.83 7.70
C ILE A 260 1.00 5.29 6.52
N TYR A 261 -0.31 5.40 6.73
CA TYR A 261 -1.29 5.83 5.74
C TYR A 261 -1.22 7.33 5.42
N GLY A 262 -1.46 7.66 4.16
CA GLY A 262 -1.49 9.05 3.69
C GLY A 262 -0.13 9.74 3.76
N ALA A 263 0.94 8.97 3.94
CA ALA A 263 2.29 9.48 3.90
C ALA A 263 2.67 9.84 2.47
N LYS A 264 3.49 10.88 2.31
CA LYS A 264 4.04 11.27 1.02
C LYS A 264 4.84 10.09 0.45
N ALA A 265 4.53 9.65 -0.77
CA ALA A 265 5.27 8.60 -1.42
C ALA A 265 6.70 9.08 -1.72
N PRO A 266 7.72 8.47 -1.14
CA PRO A 266 9.10 8.99 -1.23
C PRO A 266 9.72 8.81 -2.63
N ASN A 267 9.11 8.01 -3.46
CA ASN A 267 9.55 7.76 -4.84
C ASN A 267 9.13 8.85 -5.82
N TYR A 268 8.17 9.70 -5.46
CA TYR A 268 7.77 10.82 -6.30
C TYR A 268 8.86 11.90 -6.32
N LYS A 269 9.10 12.47 -7.50
CA LYS A 269 9.99 13.64 -7.67
C LYS A 269 9.58 14.79 -6.74
N PHE A 270 8.27 14.96 -6.57
CA PHE A 270 7.65 15.85 -5.60
C PHE A 270 6.83 15.01 -4.63
N GLN A 271 7.24 14.98 -3.39
CA GLN A 271 6.60 14.17 -2.33
C GLN A 271 5.29 14.83 -1.85
N GLU A 272 4.30 14.93 -2.73
CA GLU A 272 3.00 15.54 -2.45
C GLU A 272 1.87 14.56 -2.74
N LEU A 273 0.91 14.46 -1.80
CA LEU A 273 -0.26 13.60 -1.98
C LEU A 273 -1.12 14.00 -3.19
N SER A 274 -1.14 15.31 -3.52
CA SER A 274 -1.82 15.84 -4.70
C SER A 274 -1.32 15.25 -6.01
N LEU A 275 -0.03 14.88 -6.09
CA LEU A 275 0.54 14.23 -7.27
C LEU A 275 0.05 12.80 -7.45
N LEU A 276 -0.14 12.05 -6.35
CA LEU A 276 -0.75 10.72 -6.39
C LEU A 276 -2.11 10.75 -7.10
N PHE A 277 -2.98 11.66 -6.70
CA PHE A 277 -4.30 11.81 -7.31
C PHE A 277 -4.22 12.33 -8.74
N LYS A 278 -3.28 13.21 -9.06
CA LYS A 278 -3.04 13.70 -10.41
C LYS A 278 -2.68 12.54 -11.35
N ASP A 279 -1.77 11.66 -10.93
CA ASP A 279 -1.32 10.53 -11.74
C ASP A 279 -2.43 9.49 -11.92
N ALA A 280 -3.13 9.13 -10.84
CA ALA A 280 -4.28 8.23 -10.92
C ALA A 280 -5.40 8.79 -11.82
N TYR A 281 -5.65 10.10 -11.75
CA TYR A 281 -6.63 10.77 -12.60
C TYR A 281 -6.20 10.81 -14.07
N PHE A 282 -4.93 11.06 -14.34
CA PHE A 282 -4.38 11.01 -15.71
C PHE A 282 -4.57 9.61 -16.30
N CYS A 283 -4.17 8.55 -15.59
CA CYS A 283 -4.36 7.18 -16.04
C CYS A 283 -5.83 6.85 -16.27
N LYS A 284 -6.71 7.22 -15.33
CA LYS A 284 -8.15 7.04 -15.46
C LYS A 284 -8.68 7.69 -16.73
N LYS A 285 -8.40 8.98 -16.96
CA LYS A 285 -8.88 9.70 -18.15
C LYS A 285 -8.37 9.08 -19.44
N TYR A 286 -7.08 8.77 -19.49
CA TYR A 286 -6.47 8.19 -20.69
C TYR A 286 -7.09 6.83 -21.03
N LEU A 287 -7.27 5.94 -20.03
CA LEU A 287 -7.91 4.64 -20.23
C LEU A 287 -9.38 4.76 -20.63
N GLN A 288 -10.12 5.71 -20.05
CA GLN A 288 -11.52 5.97 -20.44
C GLN A 288 -11.62 6.43 -21.91
N GLN A 289 -10.71 7.29 -22.39
CA GLN A 289 -10.63 7.67 -23.80
C GLN A 289 -10.34 6.47 -24.71
N LYS A 290 -9.63 5.47 -24.19
CA LYS A 290 -9.34 4.20 -24.88
C LYS A 290 -10.46 3.15 -24.71
N LYS A 291 -11.64 3.53 -24.18
CA LYS A 291 -12.80 2.68 -23.96
C LYS A 291 -12.58 1.59 -22.91
N PHE A 292 -12.00 1.98 -21.78
CA PHE A 292 -11.95 1.15 -20.58
C PHE A 292 -12.88 1.72 -19.50
N ARG A 293 -13.54 0.83 -18.77
CA ARG A 293 -14.15 1.15 -17.47
C ARG A 293 -13.02 1.17 -16.44
N VAL A 294 -12.99 2.19 -15.58
CA VAL A 294 -11.93 2.36 -14.58
C VAL A 294 -12.55 2.52 -13.21
N THR A 295 -12.08 1.71 -12.25
CA THR A 295 -12.42 1.75 -10.84
C THR A 295 -11.19 2.14 -10.02
N LEU A 296 -11.37 2.91 -8.97
CA LEU A 296 -10.33 3.27 -7.98
C LEU A 296 -10.77 2.73 -6.63
N THR A 297 -9.90 1.97 -5.96
CA THR A 297 -10.12 1.36 -4.65
C THR A 297 -8.85 1.43 -3.81
N GLY A 298 -8.93 1.01 -2.53
CA GLY A 298 -7.78 0.85 -1.66
C GLY A 298 -7.42 2.06 -0.80
N LYS A 299 -6.62 1.80 0.21
CA LYS A 299 -6.18 2.76 1.23
C LYS A 299 -4.66 2.97 1.19
N TYR A 300 -3.86 1.95 1.52
CA TYR A 300 -2.40 2.02 1.54
C TYR A 300 -1.78 2.06 0.14
N TYR A 301 -2.46 1.47 -0.81
CA TYR A 301 -2.29 1.70 -2.23
C TYR A 301 -3.61 2.14 -2.83
N VAL A 302 -3.59 3.14 -3.68
CA VAL A 302 -4.73 3.43 -4.56
C VAL A 302 -4.60 2.51 -5.76
N PHE A 303 -5.47 1.50 -5.84
CA PHE A 303 -5.53 0.59 -6.98
C PHE A 303 -6.44 1.17 -8.06
N LEU A 304 -5.94 1.25 -9.27
CA LEU A 304 -6.69 1.56 -10.47
C LEU A 304 -6.88 0.27 -11.26
N THR A 305 -8.11 -0.18 -11.38
CA THR A 305 -8.47 -1.36 -12.16
C THR A 305 -9.19 -0.92 -13.42
N ALA A 306 -8.69 -1.34 -14.59
CA ALA A 306 -9.29 -1.01 -15.89
C ALA A 306 -9.67 -2.27 -16.66
N THR A 307 -10.91 -2.29 -17.16
CA THR A 307 -11.43 -3.38 -18.02
C THR A 307 -12.02 -2.81 -19.30
N SER A 308 -11.79 -3.46 -20.44
CA SER A 308 -12.34 -3.03 -21.72
C SER A 308 -13.87 -3.08 -21.72
N ILE A 309 -14.50 -2.01 -22.26
CA ILE A 309 -15.94 -1.95 -22.51
C ILE A 309 -16.30 -2.18 -23.98
N ARG A 310 -15.31 -2.57 -24.80
CA ARG A 310 -15.58 -2.95 -26.18
C ARG A 310 -16.35 -4.27 -26.18
N LYS A 311 -17.42 -4.30 -26.97
CA LYS A 311 -18.12 -5.56 -27.27
C LYS A 311 -17.28 -6.28 -28.34
N ASN A 312 -16.94 -7.53 -28.10
CA ASN A 312 -16.43 -8.42 -29.14
C ASN A 312 -17.48 -8.68 -30.18
#